data_b23ac1281eb084bb0328833800713362
#
_entry.id   b23ac1281eb084bb0328833800713362
#
_cell.length_a   1.000
_cell.length_b   1.000
_cell.length_c   1.000
_cell.angle_alpha   90.00
_cell.angle_beta   90.00
_cell.angle_gamma   90.00
#
_symmetry.space_group_name_H-M   'P 1'
#
loop_
_entity.id
_entity.type
_entity.pdbx_description
1 polymer ?
#
loop_
_entity_poly.entity_id
_entity_poly.type
_entity_poly.pdbx_seq_one_letter_code
_entity_poly.pdbx_strand_id
1 'polypeptide(L)'
;MRFLYFFVLLFFLNLQSQERKSIEAYKFVNPPTIDGVLSESEWNNIKAADNFTLIMPDTKAGEKIPEGYESRVYLGYDNNAIYVGAQLNHPDPKNIPSEFSPRDEIFGVKSEAFWISLDTYDDRINHFGFIVTSSGTIGDSFSSGEFNGESLNYDTVFDAKIQINDNGWSAEVIIPYSAIRFPKKEIQNWGLNFGRSMPDLDDQGYAWNPVDEKVFEYHESMGILKNIKNIEPPTRLFFYPYLQTSINAQKGLSPSSSYSAGMDVKYGINNSFTLDMTLIPDFGQVSFDDRELNLSPFEQQFDEKRAFFTEGADLFEKADGVGFRGGNFFYSRRIGQDIRFNEDDYLNDGDELIEYDEKPDLINSVKITGTTDGKLSIGFLNAITAKAYAYIKNGTST
;
A
#
# COMPACT_ATOMS: atom_id res chain seq x y z
N MET A 1 20.99 40.09 -55.61
CA MET A 1 19.83 39.79 -54.76
C MET A 1 19.57 38.28 -54.85
N ARG A 2 19.94 37.54 -53.84
CA ARG A 2 19.67 36.08 -53.69
C ARG A 2 18.57 35.92 -52.65
N PHE A 3 17.40 35.46 -53.05
CA PHE A 3 16.31 35.09 -52.16
C PHE A 3 16.62 33.74 -51.52
N LEU A 4 16.75 33.73 -50.20
CA LEU A 4 16.88 32.54 -49.39
C LEU A 4 15.45 32.09 -48.99
N TYR A 5 14.97 30.99 -49.56
CA TYR A 5 13.72 30.38 -49.14
C TYR A 5 13.94 29.57 -47.90
N PHE A 6 13.40 30.04 -46.79
CA PHE A 6 13.36 29.31 -45.50
C PHE A 6 12.18 28.31 -45.56
N PHE A 7 12.49 27.05 -45.78
CA PHE A 7 11.49 25.99 -45.78
C PHE A 7 11.22 25.60 -44.30
N VAL A 8 10.13 26.09 -43.71
CA VAL A 8 9.67 25.65 -42.37
C VAL A 8 8.98 24.32 -42.52
N LEU A 9 9.67 23.25 -42.17
CA LEU A 9 9.12 21.91 -42.08
C LEU A 9 8.32 21.82 -40.75
N LEU A 10 7.00 22.03 -40.84
CA LEU A 10 6.06 21.75 -39.76
C LEU A 10 5.98 20.23 -39.59
N PHE A 11 6.75 19.69 -38.65
CA PHE A 11 6.52 18.36 -38.09
C PHE A 11 5.19 18.38 -37.33
N PHE A 12 4.14 17.84 -37.93
CA PHE A 12 2.96 17.43 -37.21
C PHE A 12 3.36 16.23 -36.32
N LEU A 13 3.74 16.47 -35.10
CA LEU A 13 3.76 15.46 -34.05
C LEU A 13 2.30 15.03 -33.88
N ASN A 14 1.95 13.86 -34.41
CA ASN A 14 0.73 13.17 -33.99
C ASN A 14 0.91 12.85 -32.50
N LEU A 15 0.44 13.73 -31.63
CA LEU A 15 0.18 13.42 -30.25
C LEU A 15 -0.97 12.40 -30.24
N GLN A 16 -0.64 11.12 -30.23
CA GLN A 16 -1.59 10.07 -29.93
C GLN A 16 -1.97 10.25 -28.44
N SER A 17 -3.01 11.02 -28.20
CA SER A 17 -3.68 11.03 -26.92
C SER A 17 -4.57 9.79 -26.90
N GLN A 18 -4.28 8.83 -26.02
CA GLN A 18 -5.21 7.74 -25.77
C GLN A 18 -6.54 8.33 -25.28
N GLU A 19 -7.63 7.92 -25.91
CA GLU A 19 -8.97 8.36 -25.50
C GLU A 19 -9.31 7.74 -24.14
N ARG A 20 -9.34 8.57 -23.10
CA ARG A 20 -9.69 8.14 -21.73
C ARG A 20 -11.19 7.91 -21.63
N LYS A 21 -11.60 6.71 -21.23
CA LYS A 21 -12.99 6.43 -20.86
C LYS A 21 -13.40 7.33 -19.68
N SER A 22 -14.66 7.67 -19.59
CA SER A 22 -15.15 8.46 -18.46
C SER A 22 -16.53 8.01 -17.99
N ILE A 23 -16.75 8.10 -16.69
CA ILE A 23 -18.05 7.92 -16.04
C ILE A 23 -18.36 9.12 -15.15
N GLU A 24 -19.66 9.40 -15.01
CA GLU A 24 -20.17 10.42 -14.09
C GLU A 24 -20.36 9.82 -12.70
N ALA A 25 -19.88 10.52 -11.69
CA ALA A 25 -20.08 10.12 -10.30
C ALA A 25 -21.55 10.29 -9.90
N TYR A 26 -22.18 9.22 -9.42
CA TYR A 26 -23.55 9.24 -8.93
C TYR A 26 -23.58 9.56 -7.44
N LYS A 27 -24.32 10.60 -7.03
CA LYS A 27 -24.45 10.94 -5.61
C LYS A 27 -25.63 10.20 -4.98
N PHE A 28 -25.35 9.34 -4.02
CA PHE A 28 -26.37 8.65 -3.24
C PHE A 28 -27.05 9.59 -2.25
N VAL A 29 -28.37 9.46 -2.14
CA VAL A 29 -29.16 10.05 -1.04
C VAL A 29 -29.16 9.08 0.15
N ASN A 30 -29.37 7.80 -0.15
CA ASN A 30 -29.23 6.70 0.79
C ASN A 30 -28.19 5.76 0.20
N PRO A 31 -26.98 5.64 0.80
CA PRO A 31 -25.97 4.75 0.29
C PRO A 31 -26.38 3.28 0.45
N PRO A 32 -25.88 2.38 -0.41
CA PRO A 32 -26.15 0.96 -0.32
C PRO A 32 -25.58 0.35 0.96
N THR A 33 -26.15 -0.76 1.38
CA THR A 33 -25.59 -1.60 2.44
C THR A 33 -24.49 -2.47 1.85
N ILE A 34 -23.34 -2.52 2.48
CA ILE A 34 -22.21 -3.32 2.00
C ILE A 34 -22.39 -4.76 2.48
N ASP A 35 -23.05 -5.60 1.69
CA ASP A 35 -23.29 -7.01 2.01
C ASP A 35 -22.81 -7.98 0.91
N GLY A 36 -22.29 -7.42 -0.20
CA GLY A 36 -21.77 -8.17 -1.35
C GLY A 36 -22.81 -8.47 -2.41
N VAL A 37 -24.06 -7.99 -2.26
CA VAL A 37 -25.17 -8.26 -3.18
C VAL A 37 -25.66 -6.96 -3.81
N LEU A 38 -25.58 -6.82 -5.11
CA LEU A 38 -26.06 -5.63 -5.84
C LEU A 38 -27.58 -5.63 -5.98
N SER A 39 -28.29 -5.67 -4.86
CA SER A 39 -29.75 -5.79 -4.83
C SER A 39 -30.47 -4.43 -4.72
N GLU A 40 -29.80 -3.40 -4.26
CA GLU A 40 -30.39 -2.10 -4.05
C GLU A 40 -30.71 -1.39 -5.35
N SER A 41 -31.88 -0.74 -5.35
CA SER A 41 -32.37 0.01 -6.54
C SER A 41 -31.43 1.15 -6.95
N GLU A 42 -30.61 1.61 -6.03
CA GLU A 42 -29.63 2.67 -6.20
C GLU A 42 -28.60 2.33 -7.27
N TRP A 43 -28.15 1.07 -7.32
CA TRP A 43 -27.21 0.59 -8.34
C TRP A 43 -27.80 0.64 -9.76
N ASN A 44 -29.11 0.47 -9.90
CA ASN A 44 -29.80 0.52 -11.20
C ASN A 44 -29.79 1.90 -11.86
N ASN A 45 -29.56 2.96 -11.09
CA ASN A 45 -29.53 4.33 -11.59
C ASN A 45 -28.12 4.74 -12.11
N ILE A 46 -27.12 3.87 -11.96
CA ILE A 46 -25.75 4.15 -12.31
C ILE A 46 -25.39 3.47 -13.63
N LYS A 47 -24.79 4.22 -14.53
CA LYS A 47 -24.23 3.67 -15.76
C LYS A 47 -23.01 2.81 -15.41
N ALA A 48 -23.05 1.54 -15.78
CA ALA A 48 -21.94 0.64 -15.55
C ALA A 48 -20.68 1.06 -16.34
N ALA A 49 -19.52 0.89 -15.71
CA ALA A 49 -18.25 0.77 -16.38
C ALA A 49 -18.10 -0.66 -16.87
N ASP A 50 -18.06 -0.85 -18.18
CA ASP A 50 -18.02 -2.14 -18.85
C ASP A 50 -16.97 -2.18 -19.97
N ASN A 51 -16.97 -3.25 -20.77
CA ASN A 51 -16.05 -3.44 -21.89
C ASN A 51 -14.57 -3.38 -21.45
N PHE A 52 -14.26 -4.26 -20.52
CA PHE A 52 -12.87 -4.47 -20.08
C PHE A 52 -12.03 -5.08 -21.18
N THR A 53 -10.77 -4.69 -21.24
CA THR A 53 -9.80 -5.20 -22.20
C THR A 53 -8.57 -5.73 -21.48
N LEU A 54 -7.92 -6.70 -22.11
CA LEU A 54 -6.71 -7.32 -21.60
C LEU A 54 -5.58 -6.30 -21.51
N ILE A 55 -4.88 -6.30 -20.39
CA ILE A 55 -3.69 -5.49 -20.15
C ILE A 55 -2.47 -6.36 -19.81
N MET A 56 -2.65 -7.53 -19.23
CA MET A 56 -1.60 -8.51 -18.94
C MET A 56 -1.97 -9.88 -19.50
N PRO A 57 -1.05 -10.53 -20.26
CA PRO A 57 0.26 -10.05 -20.70
C PRO A 57 0.17 -8.95 -21.77
N ASP A 58 1.13 -8.04 -21.76
CA ASP A 58 1.23 -6.88 -22.68
C ASP A 58 1.23 -7.24 -24.17
N THR A 59 1.73 -8.44 -24.50
CA THR A 59 1.78 -8.97 -25.89
C THR A 59 0.40 -9.11 -26.53
N LYS A 60 -0.67 -9.17 -25.73
CA LYS A 60 -2.06 -9.28 -26.16
C LYS A 60 -2.92 -8.12 -25.70
N ALA A 61 -2.32 -7.04 -25.21
CA ALA A 61 -3.04 -5.88 -24.70
C ALA A 61 -4.07 -5.35 -25.72
N GLY A 62 -5.26 -4.99 -25.22
CA GLY A 62 -6.38 -4.51 -26.02
C GLY A 62 -7.36 -5.59 -26.51
N GLU A 63 -7.06 -6.88 -26.33
CA GLU A 63 -8.05 -7.94 -26.57
C GLU A 63 -9.23 -7.79 -25.62
N LYS A 64 -10.44 -8.12 -26.11
CA LYS A 64 -11.64 -8.07 -25.27
C LYS A 64 -11.64 -9.19 -24.27
N ILE A 65 -12.27 -8.92 -23.11
CA ILE A 65 -12.54 -9.96 -22.12
C ILE A 65 -13.36 -11.09 -22.77
N PRO A 66 -13.06 -12.37 -22.51
CA PRO A 66 -13.78 -13.50 -23.09
C PRO A 66 -15.27 -13.51 -22.71
N GLU A 67 -16.10 -14.09 -23.59
CA GLU A 67 -17.51 -14.27 -23.33
C GLU A 67 -17.75 -15.11 -22.07
N GLY A 68 -18.67 -14.65 -21.21
CA GLY A 68 -18.96 -15.27 -19.91
C GLY A 68 -18.11 -14.74 -18.75
N TYR A 69 -17.09 -13.91 -19.03
CA TYR A 69 -16.24 -13.26 -18.01
C TYR A 69 -16.49 -11.75 -17.91
N GLU A 70 -17.56 -11.23 -18.52
CA GLU A 70 -17.82 -9.80 -18.53
C GLU A 70 -17.85 -9.22 -17.12
N SER A 71 -17.28 -8.04 -16.99
CA SER A 71 -17.25 -7.27 -15.75
C SER A 71 -18.11 -6.03 -15.91
N ARG A 72 -18.94 -5.71 -14.91
CA ARG A 72 -19.76 -4.51 -14.83
C ARG A 72 -19.55 -3.87 -13.48
N VAL A 73 -19.11 -2.62 -13.46
CA VAL A 73 -18.78 -1.90 -12.24
C VAL A 73 -19.59 -0.62 -12.15
N TYR A 74 -20.17 -0.39 -11.01
CA TYR A 74 -20.98 0.78 -10.66
C TYR A 74 -20.25 1.59 -9.60
N LEU A 75 -20.23 2.91 -9.72
CA LEU A 75 -19.59 3.78 -8.76
C LEU A 75 -20.51 4.94 -8.38
N GLY A 76 -20.70 5.11 -7.09
CA GLY A 76 -21.39 6.25 -6.52
C GLY A 76 -20.66 6.79 -5.30
N TYR A 77 -21.16 7.87 -4.74
CA TYR A 77 -20.55 8.52 -3.57
C TYR A 77 -21.63 9.21 -2.72
N ASP A 78 -21.28 9.47 -1.47
CA ASP A 78 -22.02 10.36 -0.59
C ASP A 78 -21.11 11.43 0.01
N ASN A 79 -21.45 11.98 1.17
CA ASN A 79 -20.60 12.97 1.84
C ASN A 79 -19.43 12.34 2.62
N ASN A 80 -19.39 11.02 2.77
CA ASN A 80 -18.47 10.30 3.66
C ASN A 80 -17.53 9.33 2.91
N ALA A 81 -18.01 8.77 1.78
CA ALA A 81 -17.30 7.67 1.11
C ALA A 81 -17.58 7.58 -0.40
N ILE A 82 -16.74 6.83 -1.08
CA ILE A 82 -17.00 6.25 -2.40
C ILE A 82 -17.52 4.83 -2.20
N TYR A 83 -18.50 4.46 -3.00
CA TYR A 83 -19.12 3.14 -3.04
C TYR A 83 -18.93 2.52 -4.41
N VAL A 84 -18.44 1.30 -4.46
CA VAL A 84 -18.24 0.56 -5.71
C VAL A 84 -18.96 -0.78 -5.62
N GLY A 85 -19.82 -1.05 -6.58
CA GLY A 85 -20.45 -2.35 -6.77
C GLY A 85 -19.95 -2.99 -8.05
N ALA A 86 -19.52 -4.24 -7.99
CA ALA A 86 -19.01 -4.97 -9.15
C ALA A 86 -19.71 -6.31 -9.32
N GLN A 87 -20.23 -6.59 -10.52
CA GLN A 87 -20.63 -7.92 -10.95
C GLN A 87 -19.56 -8.46 -11.90
N LEU A 88 -18.96 -9.56 -11.53
CA LEU A 88 -17.82 -10.19 -12.18
C LEU A 88 -18.25 -11.58 -12.64
N ASN A 89 -18.65 -11.67 -13.90
CA ASN A 89 -19.19 -12.93 -14.44
C ASN A 89 -18.09 -13.97 -14.57
N HIS A 90 -18.48 -15.23 -14.39
CA HIS A 90 -17.62 -16.40 -14.57
C HIS A 90 -18.45 -17.56 -15.12
N PRO A 91 -18.00 -18.24 -16.20
CA PRO A 91 -18.78 -19.29 -16.84
C PRO A 91 -18.98 -20.53 -15.95
N ASP A 92 -18.14 -20.73 -14.96
CA ASP A 92 -18.24 -21.80 -13.97
C ASP A 92 -18.14 -21.24 -12.53
N PRO A 93 -19.21 -20.64 -11.98
CA PRO A 93 -19.17 -19.98 -10.68
C PRO A 93 -18.80 -20.89 -9.51
N LYS A 94 -18.99 -22.22 -9.67
CA LYS A 94 -18.69 -23.17 -8.60
C LYS A 94 -17.22 -23.47 -8.43
N ASN A 95 -16.42 -23.17 -9.45
CA ASN A 95 -14.99 -23.45 -9.49
C ASN A 95 -14.16 -22.17 -9.59
N ILE A 96 -14.72 -21.02 -9.22
CA ILE A 96 -13.94 -19.76 -9.15
C ILE A 96 -12.76 -19.95 -8.20
N PRO A 97 -11.52 -19.65 -8.65
CA PRO A 97 -10.37 -19.65 -7.78
C PRO A 97 -10.57 -18.68 -6.59
N SER A 98 -10.53 -19.18 -5.36
CA SER A 98 -10.87 -18.42 -4.15
C SER A 98 -10.04 -18.85 -2.95
N GLU A 99 -8.72 -18.99 -3.13
CA GLU A 99 -7.79 -19.27 -2.06
C GLU A 99 -7.74 -18.08 -1.09
N PHE A 100 -7.89 -18.37 0.21
CA PHE A 100 -7.83 -17.34 1.26
C PHE A 100 -6.38 -17.01 1.61
N SER A 101 -6.12 -15.74 1.83
CA SER A 101 -4.84 -15.23 2.33
C SER A 101 -5.07 -14.16 3.41
N PRO A 102 -4.07 -13.85 4.23
CA PRO A 102 -4.11 -12.66 5.08
C PRO A 102 -4.31 -11.37 4.27
N ARG A 103 -4.73 -10.28 4.93
CA ARG A 103 -4.81 -8.95 4.33
C ARG A 103 -3.45 -8.59 3.71
N ASP A 104 -3.48 -7.94 2.55
CA ASP A 104 -2.33 -7.49 1.74
C ASP A 104 -1.45 -8.60 1.14
N GLU A 105 -1.63 -9.86 1.53
CA GLU A 105 -0.98 -11.01 0.91
C GLU A 105 -1.80 -11.53 -0.28
N ILE A 106 -2.03 -10.68 -1.28
CA ILE A 106 -2.92 -10.95 -2.41
C ILE A 106 -2.19 -11.45 -3.67
N PHE A 107 -0.88 -11.26 -3.75
CA PHE A 107 -0.07 -11.73 -4.88
C PHE A 107 0.41 -13.16 -4.68
N GLY A 108 0.43 -13.93 -5.77
CA GLY A 108 0.85 -15.33 -5.73
C GLY A 108 -0.17 -16.30 -5.11
N VAL A 109 -1.37 -15.80 -4.78
CA VAL A 109 -2.48 -16.59 -4.25
C VAL A 109 -3.42 -16.94 -5.39
N LYS A 110 -3.92 -18.18 -5.40
CA LYS A 110 -4.86 -18.65 -6.44
C LYS A 110 -6.28 -18.17 -6.13
N SER A 111 -6.51 -16.88 -6.32
CA SER A 111 -7.81 -16.24 -6.14
C SER A 111 -8.03 -15.21 -7.25
N GLU A 112 -9.26 -15.09 -7.78
CA GLU A 112 -9.58 -13.95 -8.63
C GLU A 112 -9.50 -12.67 -7.81
N ALA A 113 -9.02 -11.59 -8.41
CA ALA A 113 -8.95 -10.29 -7.77
C ALA A 113 -9.63 -9.21 -8.61
N PHE A 114 -10.36 -8.34 -7.94
CA PHE A 114 -10.91 -7.10 -8.48
C PHE A 114 -10.21 -5.93 -7.81
N TRP A 115 -9.74 -4.95 -8.59
CA TRP A 115 -9.11 -3.76 -8.03
C TRP A 115 -9.71 -2.46 -8.55
N ILE A 116 -9.59 -1.45 -7.73
CA ILE A 116 -10.04 -0.08 -7.96
C ILE A 116 -8.82 0.82 -7.80
N SER A 117 -8.47 1.59 -8.81
CA SER A 117 -7.38 2.57 -8.77
C SER A 117 -7.95 3.98 -8.84
N LEU A 118 -7.60 4.84 -7.88
CA LEU A 118 -8.05 6.22 -7.76
C LEU A 118 -6.88 7.19 -7.73
N ASP A 119 -6.72 8.00 -8.78
CA ASP A 119 -5.86 9.17 -8.79
C ASP A 119 -6.70 10.41 -8.45
N THR A 120 -6.74 10.75 -7.18
CA THR A 120 -7.61 11.80 -6.64
C THR A 120 -7.15 13.22 -6.95
N TYR A 121 -5.95 13.37 -7.47
CA TYR A 121 -5.39 14.64 -7.95
C TYR A 121 -5.49 14.80 -9.46
N ASP A 122 -5.76 13.72 -10.20
CA ASP A 122 -5.65 13.58 -11.67
C ASP A 122 -4.29 14.09 -12.17
N ASP A 123 -3.23 13.75 -11.39
CA ASP A 123 -1.84 14.14 -11.68
C ASP A 123 -1.12 13.13 -12.59
N ARG A 124 -1.71 11.94 -12.75
CA ARG A 124 -1.17 10.83 -13.54
C ARG A 124 0.20 10.36 -13.07
N ILE A 125 0.44 10.44 -11.78
CA ILE A 125 1.69 10.02 -11.14
C ILE A 125 1.37 9.09 -9.99
N ASN A 126 0.37 9.45 -9.18
CA ASN A 126 0.05 8.74 -7.96
C ASN A 126 -1.36 8.19 -7.99
N HIS A 127 -1.57 7.00 -7.45
CA HIS A 127 -2.91 6.48 -7.25
C HIS A 127 -3.00 5.60 -5.99
N PHE A 128 -4.20 5.56 -5.42
CA PHE A 128 -4.58 4.63 -4.37
C PHE A 128 -5.17 3.38 -5.02
N GLY A 129 -4.73 2.21 -4.58
CA GLY A 129 -5.27 0.91 -4.98
C GLY A 129 -6.10 0.30 -3.86
N PHE A 130 -7.25 -0.30 -4.20
CA PHE A 130 -8.10 -1.06 -3.30
C PHE A 130 -8.43 -2.37 -3.99
N ILE A 131 -8.13 -3.47 -3.35
CA ILE A 131 -8.22 -4.80 -3.95
C ILE A 131 -9.13 -5.66 -3.10
N VAL A 132 -9.98 -6.45 -3.75
CA VAL A 132 -10.78 -7.47 -3.12
C VAL A 132 -10.73 -8.74 -3.95
N THR A 133 -10.53 -9.88 -3.29
CA THR A 133 -10.47 -11.18 -3.94
C THR A 133 -11.79 -11.91 -3.85
N SER A 134 -11.99 -12.91 -4.70
CA SER A 134 -13.14 -13.82 -4.67
C SER A 134 -13.23 -14.64 -3.38
N SER A 135 -12.17 -14.70 -2.57
CA SER A 135 -12.17 -15.28 -1.22
C SER A 135 -12.58 -14.29 -0.13
N GLY A 136 -12.74 -12.99 -0.46
CA GLY A 136 -13.04 -11.93 0.49
C GLY A 136 -11.81 -11.32 1.17
N THR A 137 -10.60 -11.71 0.79
CA THR A 137 -9.38 -11.02 1.23
C THR A 137 -9.34 -9.63 0.61
N ILE A 138 -8.98 -8.64 1.42
CA ILE A 138 -8.80 -7.25 0.99
C ILE A 138 -7.34 -6.85 1.08
N GLY A 139 -6.95 -5.91 0.22
CA GLY A 139 -5.63 -5.29 0.24
C GLY A 139 -5.70 -3.85 -0.26
N ASP A 140 -4.79 -3.04 0.21
CA ASP A 140 -4.66 -1.65 -0.21
C ASP A 140 -3.23 -1.33 -0.61
N SER A 141 -3.10 -0.36 -1.49
CA SER A 141 -1.81 0.04 -2.03
C SER A 141 -1.76 1.54 -2.32
N PHE A 142 -0.55 2.03 -2.40
CA PHE A 142 -0.29 3.35 -2.96
C PHE A 142 0.83 3.22 -3.98
N SER A 143 0.58 3.70 -5.19
CA SER A 143 1.57 3.72 -6.25
C SER A 143 2.03 5.14 -6.52
N SER A 144 3.33 5.31 -6.69
CA SER A 144 3.95 6.54 -7.16
C SER A 144 4.74 6.25 -8.43
N GLY A 145 4.44 6.95 -9.52
CA GLY A 145 5.10 6.74 -10.82
C GLY A 145 6.61 7.00 -10.83
N GLU A 146 7.15 7.62 -9.79
CA GLU A 146 8.60 7.83 -9.65
C GLU A 146 9.33 6.61 -9.06
N PHE A 147 8.60 5.67 -8.45
CA PHE A 147 9.15 4.50 -7.76
C PHE A 147 8.45 3.24 -8.26
N ASN A 148 9.04 2.57 -9.21
CA ASN A 148 8.61 1.35 -9.89
C ASN A 148 7.79 0.38 -9.03
N GLY A 149 6.47 0.55 -8.96
CA GLY A 149 5.54 -0.45 -8.45
C GLY A 149 4.57 0.04 -7.39
N GLU A 150 3.54 -0.75 -7.17
CA GLU A 150 2.60 -0.58 -6.07
C GLU A 150 3.26 -0.98 -4.74
N SER A 151 3.18 -0.08 -3.76
CA SER A 151 3.58 -0.37 -2.40
C SER A 151 2.37 -0.86 -1.61
N LEU A 152 2.36 -2.11 -1.21
CA LEU A 152 1.38 -2.67 -0.26
C LEU A 152 1.62 -2.24 1.20
N ASN A 153 2.64 -1.42 1.43
CA ASN A 153 2.90 -0.86 2.76
C ASN A 153 1.99 0.34 3.10
N TYR A 154 1.09 0.70 2.20
CA TYR A 154 0.03 1.65 2.47
C TYR A 154 -1.09 0.93 3.23
N ASP A 155 -1.38 1.36 4.45
CA ASP A 155 -2.39 0.74 5.29
C ASP A 155 -3.47 1.76 5.65
N THR A 156 -4.71 1.44 5.25
CA THR A 156 -5.86 2.29 5.49
C THR A 156 -7.11 1.47 5.84
N VAL A 157 -8.16 2.13 6.27
CA VAL A 157 -9.40 1.47 6.66
C VAL A 157 -10.44 1.63 5.55
N PHE A 158 -10.75 0.52 4.90
CA PHE A 158 -11.90 0.37 4.00
C PHE A 158 -12.57 -0.99 4.25
N ASP A 159 -13.76 -1.20 3.73
CA ASP A 159 -14.46 -2.47 3.86
C ASP A 159 -14.96 -2.96 2.51
N ALA A 160 -15.01 -4.27 2.34
CA ALA A 160 -15.57 -4.94 1.18
C ALA A 160 -16.28 -6.22 1.57
N LYS A 161 -17.36 -6.53 0.86
CA LYS A 161 -18.05 -7.81 0.96
C LYS A 161 -18.21 -8.43 -0.41
N ILE A 162 -18.15 -9.74 -0.45
CA ILE A 162 -18.34 -10.51 -1.68
C ILE A 162 -19.46 -11.52 -1.54
N GLN A 163 -20.04 -11.87 -2.68
CA GLN A 163 -21.00 -12.95 -2.78
C GLN A 163 -20.73 -13.75 -4.05
N ILE A 164 -20.52 -15.05 -3.92
CA ILE A 164 -20.55 -15.96 -5.08
C ILE A 164 -22.02 -16.16 -5.46
N ASN A 165 -22.35 -15.99 -6.74
CA ASN A 165 -23.69 -16.09 -7.27
C ASN A 165 -23.74 -16.92 -8.56
N ASP A 166 -24.92 -17.13 -9.13
CA ASP A 166 -25.11 -17.99 -10.32
C ASP A 166 -24.41 -17.47 -11.60
N ASN A 167 -24.03 -16.19 -11.62
CA ASN A 167 -23.36 -15.57 -12.77
C ASN A 167 -21.85 -15.39 -12.59
N GLY A 168 -21.31 -15.72 -11.41
CA GLY A 168 -19.91 -15.47 -11.05
C GLY A 168 -19.80 -15.02 -9.60
N TRP A 169 -19.28 -13.84 -9.38
CA TRP A 169 -19.25 -13.23 -8.06
C TRP A 169 -19.51 -11.73 -8.11
N SER A 170 -20.00 -11.20 -7.04
CA SER A 170 -20.19 -9.77 -6.86
C SER A 170 -19.37 -9.25 -5.69
N ALA A 171 -18.99 -7.99 -5.75
CA ALA A 171 -18.30 -7.30 -4.68
C ALA A 171 -18.96 -5.95 -4.46
N GLU A 172 -19.09 -5.55 -3.19
CA GLU A 172 -19.39 -4.20 -2.77
C GLU A 172 -18.25 -3.68 -1.91
N VAL A 173 -17.80 -2.48 -2.22
CA VAL A 173 -16.65 -1.85 -1.57
C VAL A 173 -17.05 -0.45 -1.12
N ILE A 174 -16.74 -0.11 0.13
CA ILE A 174 -16.84 1.23 0.67
C ILE A 174 -15.45 1.77 0.97
N ILE A 175 -15.13 2.91 0.37
CA ILE A 175 -13.85 3.61 0.55
C ILE A 175 -14.15 4.94 1.24
N PRO A 176 -13.99 5.03 2.57
CA PRO A 176 -14.17 6.28 3.30
C PRO A 176 -13.21 7.35 2.82
N TYR A 177 -13.61 8.61 2.83
CA TYR A 177 -12.71 9.71 2.46
C TYR A 177 -11.47 9.81 3.36
N SER A 178 -11.51 9.24 4.56
CA SER A 178 -10.32 9.10 5.42
C SER A 178 -9.27 8.16 4.87
N ALA A 179 -9.66 7.23 3.99
CA ALA A 179 -8.77 6.27 3.34
C ALA A 179 -7.99 6.85 2.16
N ILE A 180 -8.34 8.02 1.68
CA ILE A 180 -7.72 8.66 0.51
C ILE A 180 -7.37 10.12 0.79
N ARG A 181 -6.54 10.69 -0.07
CA ARG A 181 -6.16 12.10 -0.03
C ARG A 181 -6.67 12.78 -1.28
N PHE A 182 -7.31 13.91 -1.14
CA PHE A 182 -7.78 14.70 -2.29
C PHE A 182 -7.81 16.20 -1.97
N PRO A 183 -7.69 17.09 -2.98
CA PRO A 183 -7.71 18.53 -2.76
C PRO A 183 -9.12 19.01 -2.41
N LYS A 184 -9.22 20.11 -1.66
CA LYS A 184 -10.51 20.78 -1.42
C LYS A 184 -10.91 21.58 -2.65
N LYS A 185 -11.86 21.06 -3.43
CA LYS A 185 -12.45 21.70 -4.63
C LYS A 185 -13.97 21.50 -4.60
N GLU A 186 -14.71 22.45 -5.16
CA GLU A 186 -16.18 22.36 -5.26
C GLU A 186 -16.62 21.20 -6.18
N ILE A 187 -15.93 21.05 -7.30
CA ILE A 187 -16.11 19.96 -8.27
C ILE A 187 -14.77 19.28 -8.46
N GLN A 188 -14.77 17.98 -8.35
CA GLN A 188 -13.58 17.16 -8.51
C GLN A 188 -13.76 16.17 -9.68
N ASN A 189 -12.69 15.98 -10.41
CA ASN A 189 -12.54 14.90 -11.35
C ASN A 189 -11.29 14.13 -10.93
N TRP A 190 -11.40 12.80 -10.90
CA TRP A 190 -10.32 11.92 -10.47
C TRP A 190 -9.93 10.96 -11.58
N GLY A 191 -8.68 10.58 -11.66
CA GLY A 191 -8.28 9.43 -12.42
C GLY A 191 -8.92 8.17 -11.83
N LEU A 192 -9.38 7.26 -12.68
CA LEU A 192 -10.08 6.05 -12.27
C LEU A 192 -9.72 4.90 -13.21
N ASN A 193 -9.38 3.76 -12.64
CA ASN A 193 -9.44 2.52 -13.38
C ASN A 193 -10.01 1.40 -12.50
N PHE A 194 -10.59 0.40 -13.13
CA PHE A 194 -11.00 -0.85 -12.54
C PHE A 194 -10.28 -1.96 -13.25
N GLY A 195 -9.95 -3.02 -12.54
CA GLY A 195 -9.37 -4.17 -13.16
C GLY A 195 -9.75 -5.48 -12.49
N ARG A 196 -9.45 -6.58 -13.16
CA ARG A 196 -9.71 -7.93 -12.72
C ARG A 196 -8.57 -8.85 -13.15
N SER A 197 -8.09 -9.65 -12.22
CA SER A 197 -7.12 -10.73 -12.46
C SER A 197 -7.80 -12.08 -12.37
N MET A 198 -7.50 -12.96 -13.32
CA MET A 198 -8.16 -14.27 -13.48
C MET A 198 -7.10 -15.38 -13.58
N PRO A 199 -6.77 -16.03 -12.46
CA PRO A 199 -5.77 -17.11 -12.42
C PRO A 199 -6.11 -18.33 -13.29
N ASP A 200 -7.39 -18.60 -13.52
CA ASP A 200 -7.86 -19.70 -14.38
C ASP A 200 -7.70 -19.40 -15.89
N LEU A 201 -7.41 -18.15 -16.25
CA LEU A 201 -7.06 -17.71 -17.60
C LEU A 201 -5.56 -17.37 -17.73
N ASP A 202 -4.68 -18.23 -17.23
CA ASP A 202 -3.22 -18.03 -17.27
C ASP A 202 -2.78 -16.68 -16.64
N ASP A 203 -3.37 -16.32 -15.49
CA ASP A 203 -3.12 -15.07 -14.76
C ASP A 203 -3.34 -13.80 -15.57
N GLN A 204 -4.30 -13.83 -16.49
CA GLN A 204 -4.62 -12.66 -17.31
C GLN A 204 -5.24 -11.55 -16.48
N GLY A 205 -4.81 -10.32 -16.75
CA GLY A 205 -5.35 -9.09 -16.16
C GLY A 205 -6.11 -8.25 -17.19
N TYR A 206 -7.30 -7.78 -16.80
CA TYR A 206 -8.18 -6.95 -17.63
C TYR A 206 -8.48 -5.63 -16.94
N ALA A 207 -8.53 -4.53 -17.68
CA ALA A 207 -8.87 -3.23 -17.13
C ALA A 207 -9.99 -2.55 -17.92
N TRP A 208 -10.76 -1.71 -17.20
CA TRP A 208 -11.84 -0.92 -17.80
C TRP A 208 -11.32 0.12 -18.79
N ASN A 209 -10.36 0.97 -18.38
CA ASN A 209 -9.69 1.83 -19.31
C ASN A 209 -8.48 1.09 -19.88
N PRO A 210 -8.35 0.99 -21.22
CA PRO A 210 -7.23 0.29 -21.84
C PRO A 210 -5.89 0.90 -21.43
N VAL A 211 -4.91 0.04 -21.21
CA VAL A 211 -3.52 0.43 -20.93
C VAL A 211 -2.66 -0.15 -22.04
N ASP A 212 -1.87 0.68 -22.69
CA ASP A 212 -0.82 0.24 -23.60
C ASP A 212 0.53 0.57 -22.96
N GLU A 213 1.06 -0.37 -22.21
CA GLU A 213 2.32 -0.24 -21.46
C GLU A 213 3.55 -0.01 -22.35
N LYS A 214 3.43 -0.19 -23.66
CA LYS A 214 4.48 0.17 -24.63
C LYS A 214 4.58 1.67 -24.87
N VAL A 215 3.52 2.40 -24.53
CA VAL A 215 3.37 3.84 -24.84
C VAL A 215 3.20 4.64 -23.56
N PHE A 216 2.51 4.09 -22.56
CA PHE A 216 2.13 4.78 -21.33
C PHE A 216 2.29 3.87 -20.12
N GLU A 217 2.71 4.44 -19.01
CA GLU A 217 2.61 3.77 -17.72
C GLU A 217 1.15 3.61 -17.29
N TYR A 218 0.86 2.64 -16.40
CA TYR A 218 -0.50 2.36 -15.93
C TYR A 218 -1.21 3.61 -15.40
N HIS A 219 -0.54 4.40 -14.57
CA HIS A 219 -1.08 5.63 -13.98
C HIS A 219 -1.38 6.74 -15.01
N GLU A 220 -0.66 6.77 -16.13
CA GLU A 220 -0.93 7.71 -17.22
C GLU A 220 -2.16 7.34 -18.04
N SER A 221 -2.52 6.05 -18.02
CA SER A 221 -3.58 5.45 -18.83
C SER A 221 -4.93 5.35 -18.10
N MET A 222 -5.09 5.93 -16.91
CA MET A 222 -6.36 5.87 -16.16
C MET A 222 -7.49 6.63 -16.88
N GLY A 223 -8.72 6.11 -16.79
CA GLY A 223 -9.95 6.80 -17.19
C GLY A 223 -10.26 7.97 -16.26
N ILE A 224 -11.46 8.53 -16.33
CA ILE A 224 -11.87 9.71 -15.54
C ILE A 224 -13.20 9.47 -14.84
N LEU A 225 -13.23 9.66 -13.54
CA LEU A 225 -14.42 9.83 -12.72
C LEU A 225 -14.74 11.33 -12.63
N LYS A 226 -15.89 11.73 -13.18
CA LYS A 226 -16.26 13.14 -13.32
C LYS A 226 -17.32 13.56 -12.32
N ASN A 227 -17.31 14.87 -12.00
CA ASN A 227 -18.41 15.54 -11.31
C ASN A 227 -18.70 15.06 -9.88
N ILE A 228 -17.67 14.71 -9.11
CA ILE A 228 -17.81 14.54 -7.66
C ILE A 228 -17.99 15.94 -7.05
N LYS A 229 -19.10 16.18 -6.35
CA LYS A 229 -19.45 17.53 -5.87
C LYS A 229 -19.68 17.54 -4.37
N ASN A 230 -19.31 18.66 -3.74
CA ASN A 230 -19.63 18.95 -2.34
C ASN A 230 -19.12 17.85 -1.39
N ILE A 231 -17.88 17.43 -1.59
CA ILE A 231 -17.15 16.60 -0.64
C ILE A 231 -16.00 17.40 -0.03
N GLU A 232 -15.69 17.11 1.22
CA GLU A 232 -14.58 17.75 1.92
C GLU A 232 -13.60 16.72 2.43
N PRO A 233 -12.28 16.99 2.31
CA PRO A 233 -11.26 16.12 2.91
C PRO A 233 -11.49 16.04 4.44
N PRO A 234 -11.66 14.86 5.01
CA PRO A 234 -11.84 14.71 6.45
C PRO A 234 -10.53 14.96 7.20
N THR A 235 -10.64 15.27 8.49
CA THR A 235 -9.47 15.20 9.38
C THR A 235 -9.04 13.75 9.51
N ARG A 236 -7.81 13.47 9.14
CA ARG A 236 -7.23 12.13 9.20
C ARG A 236 -6.42 12.01 10.50
N LEU A 237 -7.03 11.42 11.51
CA LEU A 237 -6.38 11.15 12.79
C LEU A 237 -6.78 9.76 13.25
N PHE A 238 -5.80 8.86 13.32
CA PHE A 238 -6.00 7.47 13.70
C PHE A 238 -5.14 7.16 14.91
N PHE A 239 -5.68 6.33 15.80
CA PHE A 239 -5.00 5.80 16.97
C PHE A 239 -5.08 4.28 16.93
N TYR A 240 -3.94 3.62 17.03
CA TYR A 240 -3.81 2.16 17.04
C TYR A 240 -3.20 1.73 18.38
N PRO A 241 -3.99 1.65 19.47
CA PRO A 241 -3.49 1.13 20.73
C PRO A 241 -3.29 -0.38 20.64
N TYR A 242 -2.23 -0.88 21.25
CA TYR A 242 -1.98 -2.30 21.36
C TYR A 242 -1.54 -2.71 22.76
N LEU A 243 -1.83 -3.95 23.09
CA LEU A 243 -1.42 -4.62 24.30
C LEU A 243 -0.85 -5.98 23.91
N GLN A 244 0.35 -6.25 24.34
CA GLN A 244 1.01 -7.55 24.13
C GLN A 244 1.27 -8.24 25.44
N THR A 245 1.09 -9.57 25.45
CA THR A 245 1.47 -10.45 26.54
C THR A 245 2.36 -11.54 25.96
N SER A 246 3.54 -11.74 26.52
CA SER A 246 4.39 -12.87 26.16
C SER A 246 4.66 -13.78 27.34
N ILE A 247 4.72 -15.08 27.08
CA ILE A 247 5.03 -16.12 28.05
C ILE A 247 6.24 -16.88 27.55
N ASN A 248 7.34 -16.78 28.28
CA ASN A 248 8.56 -17.51 27.99
C ASN A 248 8.62 -18.75 28.86
N ALA A 249 8.59 -19.92 28.22
CA ALA A 249 8.72 -21.21 28.90
C ALA A 249 9.96 -21.95 28.38
N GLN A 250 10.95 -22.11 29.25
CA GLN A 250 12.17 -22.85 28.94
C GLN A 250 12.27 -24.09 29.84
N LYS A 251 12.70 -25.22 29.28
CA LYS A 251 12.85 -26.47 30.01
C LYS A 251 13.83 -26.30 31.18
N GLY A 252 13.37 -26.52 32.41
CA GLY A 252 14.19 -26.42 33.61
C GLY A 252 14.15 -25.07 34.32
N LEU A 253 13.44 -24.06 33.76
CA LEU A 253 13.21 -22.74 34.36
C LEU A 253 11.72 -22.54 34.65
N SER A 254 11.40 -21.68 35.62
CA SER A 254 10.02 -21.24 35.83
C SER A 254 9.57 -20.36 34.67
N PRO A 255 8.34 -20.55 34.15
CA PRO A 255 7.81 -19.68 33.14
C PRO A 255 7.80 -18.21 33.59
N SER A 256 8.21 -17.30 32.73
CA SER A 256 8.12 -15.85 32.96
C SER A 256 7.08 -15.25 32.02
N SER A 257 6.37 -14.21 32.48
CA SER A 257 5.43 -13.45 31.65
C SER A 257 5.85 -11.99 31.60
N SER A 258 5.74 -11.37 30.44
CA SER A 258 5.92 -9.94 30.27
C SER A 258 4.71 -9.32 29.60
N TYR A 259 4.48 -8.05 29.86
CA TYR A 259 3.38 -7.26 29.31
C TYR A 259 3.97 -5.97 28.73
N SER A 260 3.54 -5.62 27.53
CA SER A 260 3.87 -4.34 26.92
C SER A 260 2.60 -3.71 26.36
N ALA A 261 2.55 -2.39 26.35
CA ALA A 261 1.46 -1.61 25.79
C ALA A 261 2.02 -0.40 25.09
N GLY A 262 1.49 -0.09 23.92
CA GLY A 262 1.90 1.05 23.15
C GLY A 262 0.77 1.58 22.29
N MET A 263 1.09 2.56 21.45
CA MET A 263 0.11 3.20 20.57
C MET A 263 0.80 3.80 19.37
N ASP A 264 0.26 3.52 18.19
CA ASP A 264 0.62 4.25 16.99
C ASP A 264 -0.41 5.34 16.71
N VAL A 265 0.07 6.48 16.24
CA VAL A 265 -0.75 7.64 15.88
C VAL A 265 -0.39 8.04 14.47
N LYS A 266 -1.39 8.10 13.59
CA LYS A 266 -1.24 8.62 12.24
C LYS A 266 -2.10 9.87 12.10
N TYR A 267 -1.48 10.97 11.70
CA TYR A 267 -2.15 12.26 11.53
C TYR A 267 -1.82 12.90 10.19
N GLY A 268 -2.84 13.13 9.38
CA GLY A 268 -2.71 13.93 8.17
C GLY A 268 -2.57 15.41 8.51
N ILE A 269 -1.35 15.94 8.49
CA ILE A 269 -1.08 17.35 8.75
C ILE A 269 -1.84 18.23 7.75
N ASN A 270 -1.76 17.86 6.48
CA ASN A 270 -2.49 18.46 5.37
C ASN A 270 -2.61 17.44 4.22
N ASN A 271 -3.07 17.87 3.04
CA ASN A 271 -3.24 16.96 1.90
C ASN A 271 -1.92 16.33 1.40
N SER A 272 -0.81 16.99 1.64
CA SER A 272 0.51 16.59 1.16
C SER A 272 1.35 15.85 2.20
N PHE A 273 1.13 16.09 3.50
CA PHE A 273 2.00 15.59 4.56
C PHE A 273 1.24 14.76 5.60
N THR A 274 1.88 13.68 6.01
CA THR A 274 1.42 12.79 7.09
C THR A 274 2.47 12.74 8.19
N LEU A 275 2.01 12.78 9.44
CA LEU A 275 2.78 12.49 10.64
C LEU A 275 2.42 11.07 11.09
N ASP A 276 3.40 10.21 11.21
CA ASP A 276 3.32 8.92 11.87
C ASP A 276 4.15 8.98 13.15
N MET A 277 3.59 8.50 14.24
CA MET A 277 4.25 8.45 15.53
C MET A 277 3.98 7.11 16.21
N THR A 278 5.00 6.48 16.74
CA THR A 278 4.86 5.28 17.56
C THR A 278 5.39 5.55 18.96
N LEU A 279 4.62 5.15 19.97
CA LEU A 279 4.91 5.30 21.40
C LEU A 279 5.07 3.92 22.02
N ILE A 280 6.25 3.67 22.61
CA ILE A 280 6.61 2.40 23.25
C ILE A 280 6.36 1.23 22.28
N PRO A 281 6.95 1.24 21.09
CA PRO A 281 6.67 0.22 20.10
C PRO A 281 7.15 -1.15 20.58
N ASP A 282 6.27 -2.12 20.48
CA ASP A 282 6.61 -3.52 20.65
C ASP A 282 6.59 -4.20 19.29
N PHE A 283 7.75 -4.63 18.84
CA PHE A 283 7.92 -5.33 17.57
C PHE A 283 7.82 -6.85 17.68
N GLY A 284 7.28 -7.36 18.79
CA GLY A 284 7.12 -8.80 19.01
C GLY A 284 6.18 -9.51 18.04
N GLN A 285 5.37 -8.76 17.26
CA GLN A 285 4.52 -9.30 16.19
C GLN A 285 5.28 -9.49 14.87
N VAL A 286 6.46 -8.91 14.76
CA VAL A 286 7.25 -9.00 13.52
C VAL A 286 7.84 -10.40 13.41
N SER A 287 7.66 -11.03 12.25
CA SER A 287 8.24 -12.35 11.98
C SER A 287 9.77 -12.30 12.10
N PHE A 288 10.34 -13.33 12.71
CA PHE A 288 11.79 -13.47 12.80
C PHE A 288 12.40 -13.58 11.42
N ASP A 289 13.63 -13.06 11.28
CA ASP A 289 14.41 -13.27 10.08
C ASP A 289 14.99 -14.70 10.08
N ASP A 290 15.13 -15.27 8.90
CA ASP A 290 15.78 -16.56 8.76
C ASP A 290 17.26 -16.46 9.17
N ARG A 291 17.73 -17.45 9.93
CA ARG A 291 19.14 -17.49 10.32
C ARG A 291 19.98 -17.94 9.14
N GLU A 292 20.73 -17.02 8.58
CA GLU A 292 21.70 -17.30 7.54
C GLU A 292 23.13 -17.19 8.07
N LEU A 293 23.98 -18.10 7.66
CA LEU A 293 25.40 -18.06 8.00
C LEU A 293 26.12 -17.05 7.11
N ASN A 294 26.38 -15.85 7.65
CA ASN A 294 27.17 -14.84 6.94
C ASN A 294 28.67 -15.08 7.15
N LEU A 295 29.36 -15.58 6.11
CA LEU A 295 30.81 -15.75 6.08
C LEU A 295 31.54 -14.57 5.42
N SER A 296 30.81 -13.52 5.04
CA SER A 296 31.39 -12.33 4.44
C SER A 296 31.77 -11.29 5.51
N PRO A 297 32.73 -10.38 5.23
CA PRO A 297 33.08 -9.30 6.14
C PRO A 297 32.05 -8.15 6.14
N PHE A 298 30.93 -8.29 5.41
CA PHE A 298 29.91 -7.26 5.26
C PHE A 298 28.72 -7.55 6.16
N GLU A 299 28.08 -6.48 6.64
CA GLU A 299 26.80 -6.56 7.36
C GLU A 299 25.76 -7.23 6.48
N GLN A 300 25.05 -8.22 7.01
CA GLN A 300 23.91 -8.83 6.36
C GLN A 300 22.72 -7.89 6.56
N GLN A 301 22.06 -7.51 5.47
CA GLN A 301 20.86 -6.68 5.50
C GLN A 301 19.63 -7.54 5.30
N PHE A 302 18.62 -7.31 6.12
CA PHE A 302 17.30 -7.94 6.05
C PHE A 302 16.26 -6.89 5.70
N ASP A 303 15.20 -7.31 5.04
CA ASP A 303 14.08 -6.45 4.73
C ASP A 303 13.42 -5.91 6.02
N GLU A 304 12.98 -4.66 5.98
CA GLU A 304 12.26 -4.07 7.09
C GLU A 304 10.84 -4.67 7.15
N LYS A 305 10.44 -5.15 8.32
CA LYS A 305 9.13 -5.78 8.55
C LYS A 305 8.29 -5.03 9.58
N ARG A 306 8.85 -4.00 10.21
CA ARG A 306 8.16 -3.19 11.22
C ARG A 306 7.32 -2.13 10.51
N ALA A 307 5.99 -2.22 10.62
CA ALA A 307 5.03 -1.38 9.89
C ALA A 307 5.34 0.12 9.93
N PHE A 308 5.77 0.64 11.09
CA PHE A 308 6.16 2.05 11.21
C PHE A 308 7.30 2.45 10.24
N PHE A 309 8.27 1.58 10.00
CA PHE A 309 9.43 1.89 9.16
C PHE A 309 9.22 1.54 7.69
N THR A 310 8.26 0.69 7.35
CA THR A 310 7.97 0.30 5.96
C THR A 310 7.18 1.37 5.22
N GLU A 311 6.23 2.04 5.86
CA GLU A 311 5.43 3.09 5.21
C GLU A 311 6.30 4.32 4.90
N GLY A 312 6.33 4.73 3.62
CA GLY A 312 7.15 5.86 3.15
C GLY A 312 8.67 5.61 3.23
N ALA A 313 9.09 4.35 3.32
CA ALA A 313 10.50 3.94 3.36
C ALA A 313 11.27 4.45 2.13
N ASP A 314 10.62 4.54 0.99
CA ASP A 314 11.20 4.99 -0.27
C ASP A 314 11.91 6.36 -0.16
N LEU A 315 11.42 7.24 0.72
CA LEU A 315 12.03 8.55 0.94
C LEU A 315 13.33 8.49 1.75
N PHE A 316 13.59 7.37 2.44
CA PHE A 316 14.74 7.22 3.33
C PHE A 316 15.76 6.20 2.80
N GLU A 317 15.32 5.22 2.03
CA GLU A 317 16.13 4.07 1.62
C GLU A 317 16.83 4.26 0.29
N LYS A 318 16.22 4.99 -0.66
CA LYS A 318 16.77 5.08 -2.02
C LYS A 318 17.80 6.18 -2.17
N ALA A 319 18.97 5.74 -2.61
CA ALA A 319 19.98 6.57 -3.24
C ALA A 319 20.52 5.81 -4.45
N ASP A 320 19.77 5.77 -5.53
CA ASP A 320 20.25 5.22 -6.79
C ASP A 320 21.51 5.95 -7.22
N GLY A 321 22.61 5.23 -7.31
CA GLY A 321 23.89 5.74 -7.83
C GLY A 321 24.85 6.36 -6.81
N VAL A 322 24.56 6.36 -5.53
CA VAL A 322 25.51 6.81 -4.50
C VAL A 322 26.15 5.63 -3.79
N GLY A 323 27.41 5.39 -4.13
CA GLY A 323 28.24 4.34 -3.54
C GLY A 323 28.59 3.22 -4.51
N PHE A 324 29.79 2.65 -4.34
CA PHE A 324 30.37 1.62 -5.22
C PHE A 324 29.56 0.31 -5.30
N ARG A 325 28.45 0.14 -4.55
CA ARG A 325 27.65 -1.07 -4.44
C ARG A 325 26.15 -0.87 -4.27
N GLY A 326 25.56 0.29 -4.59
CA GLY A 326 24.13 0.50 -4.52
C GLY A 326 23.53 0.29 -3.11
N GLY A 327 24.15 0.90 -2.09
CA GLY A 327 23.66 0.79 -0.71
C GLY A 327 22.63 1.86 -0.39
N ASN A 328 21.68 1.55 0.50
CA ASN A 328 20.75 2.50 1.05
C ASN A 328 21.47 3.54 1.93
N PHE A 329 21.05 4.81 1.91
CA PHE A 329 21.58 5.83 2.82
C PHE A 329 21.23 5.55 4.26
N PHE A 330 20.07 4.96 4.47
CA PHE A 330 19.51 4.67 5.77
C PHE A 330 19.05 3.23 5.85
N TYR A 331 19.44 2.54 6.91
CA TYR A 331 19.02 1.18 7.21
C TYR A 331 18.29 1.19 8.55
N SER A 332 16.96 1.19 8.50
CA SER A 332 16.06 1.33 9.65
C SER A 332 16.24 0.25 10.70
N ARG A 333 16.63 -0.96 10.30
CA ARG A 333 16.89 -2.11 11.19
C ARG A 333 18.00 -1.88 12.21
N ARG A 334 18.85 -0.87 12.02
CA ARG A 334 19.84 -0.44 13.04
C ARG A 334 19.20 0.23 14.25
N ILE A 335 17.97 0.75 14.11
CA ILE A 335 17.22 1.30 15.23
C ILE A 335 16.68 0.14 16.07
N GLY A 336 17.16 0.04 17.34
CA GLY A 336 16.81 -1.08 18.22
C GLY A 336 17.55 -2.38 17.89
N GLN A 337 18.69 -2.31 17.18
CA GLN A 337 19.52 -3.47 16.87
C GLN A 337 20.13 -4.08 18.15
N ASP A 338 20.40 -5.38 18.10
CA ASP A 338 21.07 -6.10 19.17
C ASP A 338 22.42 -5.49 19.50
N ILE A 339 22.68 -5.30 20.78
CA ILE A 339 23.95 -4.80 21.31
C ILE A 339 24.90 -5.98 21.41
N ARG A 340 26.04 -5.86 20.78
CA ARG A 340 27.12 -6.82 20.95
C ARG A 340 28.00 -6.36 22.09
N PHE A 341 27.91 -7.00 23.23
CA PHE A 341 28.81 -6.78 24.34
C PHE A 341 30.07 -7.65 24.14
N ASN A 342 31.21 -7.00 23.99
CA ASN A 342 32.49 -7.68 23.90
C ASN A 342 33.17 -7.61 25.28
N GLU A 343 33.29 -8.75 25.95
CA GLU A 343 33.87 -8.82 27.30
C GLU A 343 35.31 -8.29 27.34
N ASP A 344 36.10 -8.54 26.31
CA ASP A 344 37.50 -8.12 26.22
C ASP A 344 37.67 -6.59 26.19
N ASP A 345 36.66 -5.84 25.75
CA ASP A 345 36.72 -4.38 25.67
C ASP A 345 36.29 -3.67 26.96
N TYR A 346 35.52 -4.35 27.80
CA TYR A 346 34.82 -3.72 28.95
C TYR A 346 35.09 -4.36 30.31
N LEU A 347 35.61 -5.60 30.36
CA LEU A 347 35.92 -6.29 31.59
C LEU A 347 37.44 -6.22 31.87
N ASN A 348 37.78 -5.93 33.13
CA ASN A 348 39.15 -6.09 33.61
C ASN A 348 39.38 -7.47 34.20
N ASP A 349 40.65 -7.83 34.45
CA ASP A 349 41.00 -9.08 35.10
C ASP A 349 40.28 -9.23 36.46
N GLY A 350 39.44 -10.27 36.56
CA GLY A 350 38.66 -10.57 37.76
C GLY A 350 37.26 -9.97 37.76
N ASP A 351 36.86 -9.21 36.77
CA ASP A 351 35.48 -8.76 36.61
C ASP A 351 34.60 -9.89 36.04
N GLU A 352 33.35 -9.93 36.44
CA GLU A 352 32.36 -10.90 36.01
C GLU A 352 31.13 -10.18 35.44
N LEU A 353 30.75 -10.47 34.20
CA LEU A 353 29.49 -9.98 33.60
C LEU A 353 28.33 -10.72 34.24
N ILE A 354 27.42 -10.00 34.89
CA ILE A 354 26.22 -10.58 35.50
C ILE A 354 25.09 -10.62 34.49
N GLU A 355 24.83 -9.52 33.83
CA GLU A 355 23.70 -9.34 32.91
C GLU A 355 23.94 -8.13 32.02
N TYR A 356 23.39 -8.09 30.82
CA TYR A 356 23.32 -6.89 30.00
C TYR A 356 22.04 -6.87 29.17
N ASP A 357 21.62 -5.66 28.80
CA ASP A 357 20.50 -5.46 27.91
C ASP A 357 20.91 -5.83 26.49
N GLU A 358 20.38 -6.92 25.97
CA GLU A 358 20.68 -7.38 24.59
C GLU A 358 20.16 -6.39 23.53
N LYS A 359 19.08 -5.67 23.83
CA LYS A 359 18.45 -4.69 22.93
C LYS A 359 18.06 -3.43 23.68
N PRO A 360 18.29 -2.24 23.10
CA PRO A 360 17.74 -1.02 23.66
C PRO A 360 16.25 -0.93 23.31
N ASP A 361 15.43 -0.64 24.30
CA ASP A 361 14.01 -0.38 24.08
C ASP A 361 13.82 0.88 23.25
N LEU A 362 12.94 0.86 22.26
CA LEU A 362 12.54 2.05 21.55
C LEU A 362 11.46 2.80 22.35
N ILE A 363 11.74 4.03 22.76
CA ILE A 363 10.81 4.85 23.55
C ILE A 363 9.74 5.45 22.63
N ASN A 364 10.18 6.06 21.54
CA ASN A 364 9.30 6.59 20.52
C ASN A 364 10.02 6.72 19.18
N SER A 365 9.20 6.78 18.12
CA SER A 365 9.68 7.21 16.82
C SER A 365 8.64 8.13 16.18
N VAL A 366 9.10 9.12 15.45
CA VAL A 366 8.28 10.10 14.74
C VAL A 366 8.76 10.22 13.31
N LYS A 367 7.83 10.14 12.38
CA LYS A 367 8.12 10.27 10.95
C LYS A 367 7.13 11.25 10.32
N ILE A 368 7.63 12.16 9.50
CA ILE A 368 6.84 13.06 8.67
C ILE A 368 7.24 12.80 7.23
N THR A 369 6.27 12.45 6.40
CA THR A 369 6.47 12.21 4.98
C THR A 369 5.45 12.96 4.16
N GLY A 370 5.81 13.37 2.95
CA GLY A 370 4.87 13.99 2.03
C GLY A 370 5.54 14.56 0.79
N THR A 371 4.71 14.84 -0.21
CA THR A 371 5.12 15.44 -1.48
C THR A 371 4.33 16.71 -1.71
N THR A 372 5.03 17.80 -1.98
CA THR A 372 4.41 19.09 -2.29
C THR A 372 3.81 19.11 -3.70
N ASP A 373 2.89 20.04 -3.98
CA ASP A 373 2.34 20.25 -5.33
C ASP A 373 3.44 20.51 -6.38
N GLY A 374 4.60 21.03 -5.94
CA GLY A 374 5.79 21.24 -6.78
C GLY A 374 6.64 19.99 -6.99
N LYS A 375 6.14 18.80 -6.66
CA LYS A 375 6.83 17.50 -6.77
C LYS A 375 8.09 17.37 -5.92
N LEU A 376 8.23 18.17 -4.86
CA LEU A 376 9.27 18.01 -3.87
C LEU A 376 8.80 17.06 -2.78
N SER A 377 9.42 15.89 -2.68
CA SER A 377 9.16 14.91 -1.63
C SER A 377 10.09 15.16 -0.45
N ILE A 378 9.55 15.14 0.76
CA ILE A 378 10.27 15.41 2.00
C ILE A 378 9.98 14.28 3.00
N GLY A 379 11.04 13.71 3.56
CA GLY A 379 10.99 12.75 4.65
C GLY A 379 11.80 13.27 5.85
N PHE A 380 11.19 13.20 7.04
CA PHE A 380 11.85 13.44 8.32
C PHE A 380 11.57 12.25 9.23
N LEU A 381 12.62 11.69 9.84
CA LEU A 381 12.52 10.60 10.79
C LEU A 381 13.36 10.88 12.02
N ASN A 382 12.77 10.65 13.20
CA ASN A 382 13.45 10.69 14.49
C ASN A 382 13.07 9.43 15.27
N ALA A 383 14.04 8.80 15.93
CA ALA A 383 13.83 7.67 16.84
C ALA A 383 14.63 7.88 18.12
N ILE A 384 14.02 7.56 19.26
CA ILE A 384 14.64 7.69 20.58
C ILE A 384 14.59 6.32 21.25
N THR A 385 15.79 5.80 21.56
CA THR A 385 15.94 4.55 22.30
C THR A 385 16.30 4.81 23.77
N ALA A 386 15.93 3.91 24.65
CA ALA A 386 16.39 3.87 26.02
C ALA A 386 17.90 3.61 26.08
N LYS A 387 18.48 3.90 27.21
CA LYS A 387 19.84 3.45 27.49
C LYS A 387 19.85 1.97 27.77
N ALA A 388 20.84 1.27 27.25
CA ALA A 388 21.11 -0.12 27.59
C ALA A 388 22.24 -0.17 28.63
N TYR A 389 22.17 -1.14 29.53
CA TYR A 389 23.08 -1.28 30.64
C TYR A 389 23.71 -2.68 30.63
N ALA A 390 24.98 -2.74 31.07
CA ALA A 390 25.65 -3.96 31.45
C ALA A 390 25.98 -3.91 32.96
N TYR A 391 25.65 -4.97 33.66
CA TYR A 391 25.92 -5.10 35.10
C TYR A 391 27.17 -5.96 35.28
N ILE A 392 28.20 -5.37 35.83
CA ILE A 392 29.51 -5.99 36.02
C ILE A 392 29.82 -6.06 37.50
N LYS A 393 30.20 -7.24 37.98
CA LYS A 393 30.71 -7.42 39.31
C LYS A 393 32.21 -7.31 39.29
N ASN A 394 32.74 -6.30 40.00
CA ASN A 394 34.17 -6.07 40.09
C ASN A 394 34.82 -7.07 41.05
N GLY A 395 35.87 -7.77 40.61
CA GLY A 395 36.58 -8.78 41.36
C GLY A 395 37.33 -8.26 42.60
N THR A 396 37.43 -6.93 42.77
CA THR A 396 38.18 -6.27 43.86
C THR A 396 37.33 -5.84 45.07
N SER A 397 36.00 -6.03 45.05
CA SER A 397 35.13 -5.75 46.19
C SER A 397 34.76 -7.04 46.91
N THR A 398 35.56 -7.43 47.89
CA THR A 398 35.16 -8.32 48.99
C THR A 398 34.28 -7.59 49.98
#